data_c0a14298239bed9a5a891d5025a9d2f8
#
_entry.id   c0a14298239bed9a5a891d5025a9d2f8
#
_cell.length_a   1.000
_cell.length_b   1.000
_cell.length_c   1.000
_cell.angle_alpha   90.00
_cell.angle_beta   90.00
_cell.angle_gamma   90.00
#
_symmetry.space_group_name_H-M   'P 1'
#
loop_
_entity.id
_entity.type
_entity.pdbx_description
1 polymer ?
#
loop_
_entity_poly.entity_id
_entity_poly.type
_entity_poly.pdbx_seq_one_letter_code
_entity_poly.pdbx_strand_id
1 'polypeptide(L)'
;MKAVLGIDAAWTAHNPSGLALATQYRGKWSLHSVWPSYADFLDAPMHSAADLPDRAAKLCGRFPDLVAVDMPLSDLPITGRRTADRAVSRAYGGRAAATHSPSALRPGPIADRMRQELGSRGYGLRHSGRPDGRLAEVYPHPALIELLQAPRRLPYKIQRAGNYWPGLPPSVRRAKLRVEWARILDALENLLPGTRDALAMPPADASIALLKSFEDQLDAVICAAVAVEIVEGRATAYGDATAAVWIPTPRPCTDASSVSLQSG
;
A
#
# COMPACT_ATOMS: atom_id res chain seq x y z
N MET A 1 4.55 6.76 20.98
CA MET A 1 3.47 6.76 19.97
C MET A 1 4.08 7.03 18.62
N LYS A 2 3.76 6.26 17.57
CA LYS A 2 4.17 6.49 16.18
C LYS A 2 2.91 6.60 15.32
N ALA A 3 3.02 7.17 14.11
CA ALA A 3 1.93 7.22 13.13
C ALA A 3 2.48 7.03 11.71
N VAL A 4 1.70 6.42 10.83
CA VAL A 4 2.02 6.28 9.40
C VAL A 4 0.80 6.58 8.55
N LEU A 5 1.03 7.13 7.36
CA LEU A 5 -0.01 7.40 6.36
C LEU A 5 0.26 6.56 5.11
N GLY A 6 -0.69 5.72 4.73
CA GLY A 6 -0.69 4.95 3.48
C GLY A 6 -1.57 5.62 2.43
N ILE A 7 -1.13 5.65 1.19
CA ILE A 7 -1.81 6.30 0.08
C ILE A 7 -1.78 5.38 -1.14
N ASP A 8 -2.95 4.98 -1.62
CA ASP A 8 -3.13 4.43 -2.97
C ASP A 8 -3.35 5.61 -3.93
N ALA A 9 -2.27 6.11 -4.48
CA ALA A 9 -2.29 7.34 -5.27
C ALA A 9 -2.71 7.09 -6.72
N ALA A 10 -3.76 7.75 -7.17
CA ALA A 10 -4.15 7.73 -8.57
C ALA A 10 -3.08 8.41 -9.46
N TRP A 11 -2.76 7.78 -10.59
CA TRP A 11 -1.82 8.33 -11.57
C TRP A 11 -2.48 9.34 -12.54
N THR A 12 -3.67 9.82 -12.21
CA THR A 12 -4.43 10.80 -12.98
C THR A 12 -5.16 11.75 -12.04
N ALA A 13 -5.38 12.97 -12.47
CA ALA A 13 -6.05 14.00 -11.66
C ALA A 13 -7.55 13.72 -11.38
N HIS A 14 -8.16 12.79 -12.13
CA HIS A 14 -9.61 12.56 -12.08
C HIS A 14 -10.02 11.32 -11.28
N ASN A 15 -9.10 10.42 -11.00
CA ASN A 15 -9.40 9.22 -10.23
C ASN A 15 -9.23 9.51 -8.72
N PRO A 16 -10.09 8.94 -7.87
CA PRO A 16 -9.90 9.05 -6.43
C PRO A 16 -8.65 8.29 -5.99
N SER A 17 -8.11 8.68 -4.85
CA SER A 17 -6.97 8.05 -4.19
C SER A 17 -7.39 7.64 -2.80
N GLY A 18 -7.19 6.36 -2.43
CA GLY A 18 -7.47 5.88 -1.07
C GLY A 18 -6.41 6.37 -0.06
N LEU A 19 -6.81 6.62 1.17
CA LEU A 19 -5.89 6.96 2.27
C LEU A 19 -6.19 6.11 3.50
N ALA A 20 -5.14 5.76 4.26
CA ALA A 20 -5.24 5.00 5.50
C ALA A 20 -4.24 5.55 6.52
N LEU A 21 -4.72 5.86 7.73
CA LEU A 21 -3.90 6.32 8.86
C LEU A 21 -3.79 5.20 9.88
N ALA A 22 -2.59 4.81 10.25
CA ALA A 22 -2.34 3.87 11.32
C ALA A 22 -1.49 4.50 12.41
N THR A 23 -1.77 4.13 13.66
CA THR A 23 -1.09 4.67 14.84
C THR A 23 -0.56 3.57 15.74
N GLN A 24 0.54 3.86 16.45
CA GLN A 24 1.08 2.97 17.48
C GLN A 24 0.87 3.60 18.86
N TYR A 25 0.22 2.85 19.74
CA TYR A 25 0.10 3.21 21.14
C TYR A 25 0.65 2.09 22.01
N ARG A 26 1.54 2.41 22.97
CA ARG A 26 2.20 1.43 23.86
C ARG A 26 2.79 0.22 23.13
N GLY A 27 3.45 0.48 21.98
CA GLY A 27 4.10 -0.54 21.16
C GLY A 27 3.16 -1.35 20.25
N LYS A 28 1.85 -1.16 20.30
CA LYS A 28 0.88 -1.86 19.47
C LYS A 28 0.36 -0.95 18.38
N TRP A 29 0.43 -1.40 17.13
CA TRP A 29 -0.15 -0.74 15.98
C TRP A 29 -1.65 -1.04 15.86
N SER A 30 -2.40 -0.08 15.34
CA SER A 30 -3.80 -0.24 14.95
C SER A 30 -4.14 0.67 13.79
N LEU A 31 -5.11 0.29 12.98
CA LEU A 31 -5.67 1.18 11.98
C LEU A 31 -6.52 2.23 12.68
N HIS A 32 -6.26 3.51 12.41
CA HIS A 32 -7.01 4.61 12.97
C HIS A 32 -8.25 4.89 12.14
N SER A 33 -8.09 5.03 10.81
CA SER A 33 -9.21 5.27 9.89
C SER A 33 -8.77 5.12 8.43
N VAL A 34 -9.76 5.03 7.51
CA VAL A 34 -9.58 4.93 6.05
C VAL A 34 -10.49 5.92 5.36
N TRP A 35 -10.05 6.49 4.25
CA TRP A 35 -10.81 7.46 3.46
C TRP A 35 -10.77 7.10 1.97
N PRO A 36 -11.88 7.29 1.23
CA PRO A 36 -11.98 6.94 -0.19
C PRO A 36 -11.33 7.99 -1.11
N SER A 37 -10.99 9.18 -0.60
CA SER A 37 -10.37 10.24 -1.41
C SER A 37 -9.56 11.23 -0.57
N TYR A 38 -8.72 12.03 -1.23
CA TYR A 38 -8.05 13.16 -0.59
C TYR A 38 -9.03 14.17 0.00
N ALA A 39 -10.15 14.44 -0.69
CA ALA A 39 -11.15 15.39 -0.23
C ALA A 39 -11.82 14.92 1.07
N ASP A 40 -12.15 13.63 1.16
CA ASP A 40 -12.72 13.06 2.39
C ASP A 40 -11.68 13.07 3.53
N PHE A 41 -10.42 12.78 3.24
CA PHE A 41 -9.36 12.83 4.25
C PHE A 41 -9.12 14.26 4.77
N LEU A 42 -9.02 15.24 3.87
CA LEU A 42 -8.74 16.63 4.21
C LEU A 42 -9.96 17.37 4.76
N ASP A 43 -11.17 16.86 4.52
CA ASP A 43 -12.44 17.57 4.73
C ASP A 43 -12.51 18.88 3.91
N ALA A 44 -11.86 18.87 2.74
CA ALA A 44 -11.74 19.97 1.78
C ALA A 44 -11.13 19.48 0.46
N PRO A 45 -11.26 20.21 -0.66
CA PRO A 45 -10.49 19.92 -1.87
C PRO A 45 -8.99 19.94 -1.60
N MET A 46 -8.26 18.96 -2.17
CA MET A 46 -6.80 18.94 -2.05
C MET A 46 -6.16 19.99 -2.98
N HIS A 47 -5.46 20.94 -2.40
CA HIS A 47 -4.66 21.93 -3.14
C HIS A 47 -3.19 21.53 -3.22
N SER A 48 -2.67 20.88 -2.17
CA SER A 48 -1.29 20.40 -2.09
C SER A 48 -1.20 19.12 -1.26
N ALA A 49 -0.30 18.21 -1.66
CA ALA A 49 0.05 17.06 -0.84
C ALA A 49 0.78 17.45 0.47
N ALA A 50 1.30 18.68 0.55
CA ALA A 50 1.87 19.24 1.78
C ALA A 50 0.87 19.33 2.93
N ASP A 51 -0.44 19.35 2.66
CA ASP A 51 -1.50 19.42 3.66
C ASP A 51 -1.77 18.07 4.35
N LEU A 52 -1.38 16.95 3.71
CA LEU A 52 -1.68 15.60 4.20
C LEU A 52 -1.05 15.30 5.57
N PRO A 53 0.23 15.60 5.84
CA PRO A 53 0.81 15.41 7.18
C PRO A 53 0.16 16.25 8.27
N ASP A 54 -0.24 17.50 7.95
CA ASP A 54 -0.90 18.38 8.90
C ASP A 54 -2.29 17.85 9.28
N ARG A 55 -3.04 17.33 8.30
CA ARG A 55 -4.33 16.70 8.56
C ARG A 55 -4.19 15.43 9.39
N ALA A 56 -3.24 14.57 9.06
CA ALA A 56 -2.95 13.38 9.86
C ALA A 56 -2.62 13.75 11.32
N ALA A 57 -1.80 14.81 11.51
CA ALA A 57 -1.46 15.28 12.85
C ALA A 57 -2.68 15.80 13.63
N LYS A 58 -3.62 16.47 12.96
CA LYS A 58 -4.90 16.91 13.60
C LYS A 58 -5.75 15.72 14.01
N LEU A 59 -5.75 14.62 13.24
CA LEU A 59 -6.57 13.44 13.50
C LEU A 59 -6.02 12.57 14.64
N CYS A 60 -4.71 12.38 14.71
CA CYS A 60 -4.10 11.44 15.68
C CYS A 60 -3.13 12.10 16.68
N GLY A 61 -3.05 13.42 16.70
CA GLY A 61 -2.24 14.18 17.67
C GLY A 61 -0.74 14.22 17.35
N ARG A 62 -0.30 13.73 16.17
CA ARG A 62 1.12 13.75 15.76
C ARG A 62 1.31 13.64 14.25
N PHE A 63 2.41 14.20 13.77
CA PHE A 63 2.82 14.02 12.38
C PHE A 63 3.18 12.57 12.08
N PRO A 64 2.84 12.04 10.90
CA PRO A 64 3.28 10.71 10.48
C PRO A 64 4.80 10.57 10.50
N ASP A 65 5.30 9.46 11.02
CA ASP A 65 6.73 9.13 10.96
C ASP A 65 7.13 8.74 9.53
N LEU A 66 6.18 8.19 8.77
CA LEU A 66 6.36 7.83 7.37
C LEU A 66 5.06 8.02 6.58
N VAL A 67 5.18 8.48 5.34
CA VAL A 67 4.13 8.47 4.31
C VAL A 67 4.53 7.42 3.27
N ALA A 68 3.69 6.42 3.03
CA ALA A 68 3.91 5.37 2.04
C ALA A 68 2.91 5.50 0.89
N VAL A 69 3.40 5.52 -0.34
CA VAL A 69 2.60 5.86 -1.53
C VAL A 69 2.76 4.78 -2.60
N ASP A 70 1.66 4.23 -3.12
CA ASP A 70 1.65 3.37 -4.32
C ASP A 70 1.70 4.25 -5.58
N MET A 71 2.86 4.83 -5.82
CA MET A 71 3.16 5.58 -7.03
C MET A 71 4.68 5.61 -7.26
N PRO A 72 5.16 5.50 -8.51
CA PRO A 72 6.57 5.65 -8.81
C PRO A 72 7.11 7.01 -8.37
N LEU A 73 8.11 7.00 -7.49
CA LEU A 73 8.79 8.19 -6.97
C LEU A 73 10.29 8.12 -7.26
N SER A 74 10.92 9.27 -7.52
CA SER A 74 12.36 9.34 -7.75
C SER A 74 12.89 10.74 -7.44
N ASP A 75 14.13 10.85 -6.95
CA ASP A 75 14.83 12.12 -6.82
C ASP A 75 15.29 12.67 -8.20
N LEU A 76 15.29 11.83 -9.23
CA LEU A 76 15.56 12.20 -10.62
C LEU A 76 14.26 12.16 -11.46
N PRO A 77 14.18 12.94 -12.56
CA PRO A 77 13.03 12.87 -13.47
C PRO A 77 12.77 11.46 -13.99
N ILE A 78 11.52 11.02 -13.93
CA ILE A 78 11.11 9.69 -14.41
C ILE A 78 10.80 9.80 -15.91
N THR A 79 11.73 9.35 -16.75
CA THR A 79 11.56 9.32 -18.21
C THR A 79 11.20 7.93 -18.74
N GLY A 80 11.31 6.90 -17.89
CA GLY A 80 11.05 5.51 -18.24
C GLY A 80 11.31 4.57 -17.07
N ARG A 81 11.59 3.31 -17.39
CA ARG A 81 11.78 2.25 -16.38
C ARG A 81 13.04 2.49 -15.54
N ARG A 82 12.86 2.66 -14.23
CA ARG A 82 13.91 2.93 -13.23
C ARG A 82 14.63 1.65 -12.80
N THR A 83 15.75 1.80 -12.08
CA THR A 83 16.45 0.67 -11.42
C THR A 83 15.54 -0.04 -10.43
N ALA A 84 14.73 0.71 -9.67
CA ALA A 84 13.73 0.17 -8.75
C ALA A 84 12.73 -0.77 -9.45
N ASP A 85 12.20 -0.35 -10.61
CA ASP A 85 11.25 -1.15 -11.40
C ASP A 85 11.90 -2.46 -11.90
N ARG A 86 13.17 -2.39 -12.32
CA ARG A 86 13.92 -3.59 -12.74
C ARG A 86 14.20 -4.52 -11.57
N ALA A 87 14.55 -3.98 -10.40
CA ALA A 87 14.84 -4.77 -9.20
C ALA A 87 13.59 -5.53 -8.71
N VAL A 88 12.44 -4.87 -8.59
CA VAL A 88 11.17 -5.51 -8.23
C VAL A 88 10.76 -6.54 -9.27
N SER A 89 10.85 -6.21 -10.58
CA SER A 89 10.47 -7.16 -11.63
C SER A 89 11.37 -8.39 -11.68
N ARG A 90 12.66 -8.26 -11.34
CA ARG A 90 13.57 -9.41 -11.20
C ARG A 90 13.18 -10.31 -10.03
N ALA A 91 12.83 -9.71 -8.89
CA ALA A 91 12.48 -10.43 -7.67
C ALA A 91 11.08 -11.06 -7.72
N TYR A 92 10.11 -10.37 -8.31
CA TYR A 92 8.70 -10.74 -8.23
C TYR A 92 8.03 -11.02 -9.58
N GLY A 93 8.73 -10.89 -10.70
CA GLY A 93 8.17 -11.14 -12.03
C GLY A 93 7.70 -12.59 -12.20
N GLY A 94 8.46 -13.57 -11.73
CA GLY A 94 8.08 -14.98 -11.72
C GLY A 94 6.85 -15.29 -10.86
N ARG A 95 6.54 -14.41 -9.88
CA ARG A 95 5.36 -14.47 -9.01
C ARG A 95 4.21 -13.57 -9.53
N ALA A 96 4.25 -13.16 -10.80
CA ALA A 96 3.28 -12.32 -11.50
C ALA A 96 3.07 -10.90 -10.88
N ALA A 97 4.05 -10.38 -10.15
CA ALA A 97 4.03 -9.06 -9.51
C ALA A 97 5.17 -8.13 -9.99
N ALA A 98 5.51 -8.20 -11.29
CA ALA A 98 6.37 -7.22 -11.94
C ALA A 98 5.73 -5.83 -11.92
N THR A 99 6.56 -4.78 -11.83
CA THR A 99 6.08 -3.40 -11.88
C THR A 99 5.63 -3.01 -13.28
N HIS A 100 4.72 -2.05 -13.35
CA HIS A 100 4.48 -1.29 -14.56
C HIS A 100 5.70 -0.40 -14.86
N SER A 101 5.92 -0.06 -16.13
CA SER A 101 6.96 0.91 -16.50
C SER A 101 6.37 2.32 -16.44
N PRO A 102 6.86 3.19 -15.56
CA PRO A 102 6.46 4.57 -15.56
C PRO A 102 7.03 5.30 -16.79
N SER A 103 6.50 6.48 -17.08
CA SER A 103 6.97 7.34 -18.18
C SER A 103 6.91 8.82 -17.75
N ALA A 104 7.48 9.69 -18.57
CA ALA A 104 7.39 11.13 -18.36
C ALA A 104 5.95 11.67 -18.33
N LEU A 105 5.00 10.94 -18.94
CA LEU A 105 3.58 11.31 -18.97
C LEU A 105 2.74 10.63 -17.88
N ARG A 106 3.22 9.47 -17.35
CA ARG A 106 2.42 8.68 -16.40
C ARG A 106 3.30 7.94 -15.38
N PRO A 107 3.24 8.26 -14.07
CA PRO A 107 2.45 9.32 -13.43
C PRO A 107 2.95 10.73 -13.75
N GLY A 108 4.16 10.88 -14.34
CA GLY A 108 4.71 12.15 -14.82
C GLY A 108 4.70 13.24 -13.74
N PRO A 109 4.19 14.46 -14.08
CA PRO A 109 4.24 15.62 -13.17
C PRO A 109 3.47 15.40 -11.84
N ILE A 110 2.54 14.44 -11.76
CA ILE A 110 1.78 14.15 -10.53
C ILE A 110 2.73 13.62 -9.46
N ALA A 111 3.59 12.66 -9.82
CA ALA A 111 4.57 12.08 -8.91
C ALA A 111 5.61 13.11 -8.45
N ASP A 112 6.13 13.90 -9.40
CA ASP A 112 7.12 14.94 -9.09
C ASP A 112 6.56 15.99 -8.16
N ARG A 113 5.33 16.46 -8.42
CA ARG A 113 4.63 17.41 -7.56
C ARG A 113 4.43 16.84 -6.16
N MET A 114 3.88 15.65 -6.02
CA MET A 114 3.66 15.02 -4.71
C MET A 114 4.97 14.91 -3.93
N ARG A 115 6.05 14.44 -4.56
CA ARG A 115 7.36 14.34 -3.94
C ARG A 115 7.90 15.70 -3.48
N GLN A 116 7.79 16.73 -4.32
CA GLN A 116 8.24 18.08 -3.99
C GLN A 116 7.44 18.70 -2.85
N GLU A 117 6.12 18.61 -2.89
CA GLU A 117 5.22 19.16 -1.88
C GLU A 117 5.41 18.47 -0.53
N LEU A 118 5.48 17.14 -0.48
CA LEU A 118 5.79 16.41 0.74
C LEU A 118 7.23 16.69 1.21
N GLY A 119 8.19 16.80 0.28
CA GLY A 119 9.57 17.16 0.57
C GLY A 119 9.71 18.51 1.26
N SER A 120 8.92 19.52 0.87
CA SER A 120 8.87 20.85 1.51
C SER A 120 8.41 20.79 2.97
N ARG A 121 7.71 19.72 3.36
CA ARG A 121 7.28 19.44 4.74
C ARG A 121 8.23 18.51 5.51
N GLY A 122 9.43 18.25 4.97
CA GLY A 122 10.42 17.37 5.59
C GLY A 122 10.22 15.87 5.34
N TYR A 123 9.35 15.50 4.37
CA TYR A 123 9.17 14.12 3.95
C TYR A 123 10.04 13.84 2.71
N GLY A 124 11.35 13.80 2.92
CA GLY A 124 12.29 13.41 1.86
C GLY A 124 12.08 11.95 1.42
N LEU A 125 12.32 11.67 0.12
CA LEU A 125 12.18 10.32 -0.43
C LEU A 125 13.16 9.35 0.22
N ARG A 126 12.66 8.18 0.63
CA ARG A 126 13.42 7.10 1.27
C ARG A 126 13.94 6.11 0.24
N HIS A 127 15.25 5.97 0.16
CA HIS A 127 15.97 5.03 -0.72
C HIS A 127 17.33 4.68 -0.11
N SER A 128 18.18 3.90 -0.78
CA SER A 128 19.47 3.47 -0.23
C SER A 128 20.42 4.63 0.11
N GLY A 129 20.36 5.75 -0.61
CA GLY A 129 21.14 6.97 -0.34
C GLY A 129 20.53 7.88 0.76
N ARG A 130 19.28 7.61 1.18
CA ARG A 130 18.56 8.33 2.24
C ARG A 130 17.68 7.36 3.04
N PRO A 131 18.26 6.52 3.88
CA PRO A 131 17.50 5.50 4.62
C PRO A 131 16.60 6.06 5.73
N ASP A 132 16.79 7.31 6.13
CA ASP A 132 16.01 8.06 7.12
C ASP A 132 14.87 8.90 6.47
N GLY A 133 14.73 8.87 5.14
CA GLY A 133 13.64 9.55 4.43
C GLY A 133 12.26 9.13 4.96
N ARG A 134 11.31 10.07 4.97
CA ARG A 134 9.96 9.89 5.54
C ARG A 134 8.86 9.73 4.49
N LEU A 135 9.21 9.69 3.21
CA LEU A 135 8.34 9.36 2.08
C LEU A 135 8.86 8.09 1.42
N ALA A 136 8.06 7.05 1.32
CA ALA A 136 8.45 5.79 0.71
C ALA A 136 7.51 5.41 -0.43
N GLU A 137 8.08 4.97 -1.57
CA GLU A 137 7.32 4.27 -2.59
C GLU A 137 7.09 2.83 -2.15
N VAL A 138 5.87 2.36 -2.27
CA VAL A 138 5.47 0.98 -1.96
C VAL A 138 4.70 0.38 -3.13
N TYR A 139 4.51 -0.94 -3.14
CA TYR A 139 3.78 -1.62 -4.18
C TYR A 139 2.92 -2.75 -3.58
N PRO A 140 1.58 -2.63 -3.56
CA PRO A 140 0.68 -3.57 -2.90
C PRO A 140 0.82 -5.02 -3.34
N HIS A 141 1.04 -5.30 -4.63
CA HIS A 141 1.10 -6.68 -5.12
C HIS A 141 2.23 -7.52 -4.54
N PRO A 142 3.52 -7.11 -4.58
CA PRO A 142 4.57 -7.85 -3.92
C PRO A 142 4.46 -7.76 -2.39
N ALA A 143 3.95 -6.65 -1.84
CA ALA A 143 3.72 -6.54 -0.40
C ALA A 143 2.75 -7.62 0.10
N LEU A 144 1.63 -7.82 -0.57
CA LEU A 144 0.67 -8.89 -0.23
C LEU A 144 1.26 -10.29 -0.37
N ILE A 145 2.16 -10.51 -1.34
CA ILE A 145 2.87 -11.78 -1.49
C ILE A 145 3.64 -12.10 -0.19
N GLU A 146 4.36 -11.12 0.36
CA GLU A 146 5.17 -11.33 1.55
C GLU A 146 4.32 -11.31 2.84
N LEU A 147 3.37 -10.40 2.96
CA LEU A 147 2.50 -10.31 4.15
C LEU A 147 1.63 -11.56 4.35
N LEU A 148 1.15 -12.17 3.26
CA LEU A 148 0.30 -13.36 3.29
C LEU A 148 1.07 -14.66 3.01
N GLN A 149 2.39 -14.60 2.80
CA GLN A 149 3.21 -15.75 2.37
C GLN A 149 2.60 -16.45 1.13
N ALA A 150 2.02 -15.65 0.22
CA ALA A 150 1.37 -16.17 -0.96
C ALA A 150 2.40 -16.63 -2.01
N PRO A 151 2.17 -17.71 -2.76
CA PRO A 151 3.12 -18.18 -3.77
C PRO A 151 3.27 -17.20 -4.94
N ARG A 152 2.24 -16.39 -5.20
CA ARG A 152 2.18 -15.42 -6.29
C ARG A 152 1.17 -14.32 -6.01
N ARG A 153 1.12 -13.30 -6.89
CA ARG A 153 0.16 -12.20 -6.86
C ARG A 153 -1.26 -12.69 -6.62
N LEU A 154 -1.95 -12.05 -5.66
CA LEU A 154 -3.33 -12.34 -5.35
C LEU A 154 -4.29 -11.76 -6.42
N PRO A 155 -5.38 -12.47 -6.76
CA PRO A 155 -6.35 -12.03 -7.77
C PRO A 155 -7.47 -11.18 -7.13
N TYR A 156 -7.15 -9.97 -6.66
CA TYR A 156 -8.07 -9.13 -5.90
C TYR A 156 -8.50 -7.84 -6.63
N LYS A 157 -7.94 -7.54 -7.81
CA LYS A 157 -8.27 -6.31 -8.58
C LYS A 157 -9.52 -6.52 -9.43
N ILE A 158 -10.55 -5.69 -9.18
CA ILE A 158 -11.87 -5.80 -9.83
C ILE A 158 -11.78 -5.70 -11.36
N GLN A 159 -10.98 -4.76 -11.87
CA GLN A 159 -10.82 -4.57 -13.32
C GLN A 159 -10.11 -5.76 -14.00
N ARG A 160 -9.46 -6.64 -13.24
CA ARG A 160 -8.77 -7.83 -13.73
C ARG A 160 -9.53 -9.13 -13.48
N ALA A 161 -10.73 -9.08 -12.90
CA ALA A 161 -11.52 -10.25 -12.56
C ALA A 161 -11.78 -11.17 -13.78
N GLY A 162 -11.97 -10.59 -14.96
CA GLY A 162 -12.10 -11.34 -16.21
C GLY A 162 -10.83 -12.13 -16.58
N ASN A 163 -9.66 -11.58 -16.32
CA ASN A 163 -8.38 -12.22 -16.60
C ASN A 163 -8.02 -13.28 -15.54
N TYR A 164 -8.44 -13.07 -14.29
CA TYR A 164 -8.21 -14.04 -13.22
C TYR A 164 -9.05 -15.31 -13.39
N TRP A 165 -10.28 -15.14 -13.84
CA TRP A 165 -11.24 -16.24 -14.00
C TRP A 165 -11.96 -16.16 -15.35
N PRO A 166 -11.24 -16.47 -16.45
CA PRO A 166 -11.83 -16.46 -17.79
C PRO A 166 -12.98 -17.48 -17.87
N GLY A 167 -14.01 -17.16 -18.64
CA GLY A 167 -15.17 -18.03 -18.84
C GLY A 167 -16.20 -18.05 -17.71
N LEU A 168 -15.87 -17.57 -16.48
CA LEU A 168 -16.84 -17.53 -15.39
C LEU A 168 -17.82 -16.35 -15.53
N PRO A 169 -19.09 -16.51 -15.12
CA PRO A 169 -20.06 -15.41 -15.07
C PRO A 169 -19.61 -14.26 -14.15
N PRO A 170 -20.02 -13.00 -14.43
CA PRO A 170 -19.65 -11.85 -13.61
C PRO A 170 -19.99 -11.98 -12.12
N SER A 171 -21.12 -12.58 -11.78
CA SER A 171 -21.52 -12.85 -10.37
C SER A 171 -20.54 -13.78 -9.65
N VAL A 172 -20.11 -14.84 -10.32
CA VAL A 172 -19.12 -15.80 -9.77
C VAL A 172 -17.75 -15.15 -9.59
N ARG A 173 -17.31 -14.35 -10.58
CA ARG A 173 -16.04 -13.58 -10.45
C ARG A 173 -16.10 -12.62 -9.27
N ARG A 174 -17.24 -11.94 -9.07
CA ARG A 174 -17.44 -11.04 -7.91
C ARG A 174 -17.39 -11.79 -6.59
N ALA A 175 -18.02 -12.96 -6.50
CA ALA A 175 -17.95 -13.80 -5.31
C ALA A 175 -16.50 -14.22 -5.00
N LYS A 176 -15.72 -14.61 -6.02
CA LYS A 176 -14.30 -14.94 -5.86
C LYS A 176 -13.45 -13.75 -5.41
N LEU A 177 -13.66 -12.54 -5.95
CA LEU A 177 -13.00 -11.32 -5.48
C LEU A 177 -13.26 -11.09 -3.99
N ARG A 178 -14.51 -11.25 -3.53
CA ARG A 178 -14.88 -11.08 -2.13
C ARG A 178 -14.16 -12.07 -1.20
N VAL A 179 -13.95 -13.29 -1.64
CA VAL A 179 -13.16 -14.29 -0.91
C VAL A 179 -11.71 -13.83 -0.76
N GLU A 180 -11.09 -13.32 -1.83
CA GLU A 180 -9.72 -12.80 -1.76
C GLU A 180 -9.63 -11.54 -0.88
N TRP A 181 -10.60 -10.63 -0.98
CA TRP A 181 -10.65 -9.45 -0.11
C TRP A 181 -10.81 -9.83 1.36
N ALA A 182 -11.67 -10.81 1.68
CA ALA A 182 -11.81 -11.30 3.06
C ALA A 182 -10.48 -11.85 3.60
N ARG A 183 -9.76 -12.63 2.79
CA ARG A 183 -8.43 -13.15 3.13
C ARG A 183 -7.40 -12.04 3.39
N ILE A 184 -7.42 -10.99 2.56
CA ILE A 184 -6.53 -9.83 2.74
C ILE A 184 -6.91 -9.06 4.01
N LEU A 185 -8.20 -8.82 4.24
CA LEU A 185 -8.68 -8.16 5.46
C LEU A 185 -8.29 -8.93 6.73
N ASP A 186 -8.36 -10.27 6.71
CA ASP A 186 -7.91 -11.10 7.84
C ASP A 186 -6.42 -10.90 8.15
N ALA A 187 -5.59 -10.90 7.11
CA ALA A 187 -4.16 -10.69 7.29
C ALA A 187 -3.84 -9.27 7.78
N LEU A 188 -4.53 -8.26 7.24
CA LEU A 188 -4.37 -6.87 7.67
C LEU A 188 -4.90 -6.64 9.09
N GLU A 189 -5.99 -7.26 9.49
CA GLU A 189 -6.51 -7.19 10.88
C GLU A 189 -5.48 -7.69 11.89
N ASN A 190 -4.75 -8.76 11.56
CA ASN A 190 -3.68 -9.28 12.41
C ASN A 190 -2.48 -8.32 12.53
N LEU A 191 -2.22 -7.48 11.52
CA LEU A 191 -1.13 -6.50 11.49
C LEU A 191 -1.56 -5.15 12.06
N LEU A 192 -2.77 -4.74 11.72
CA LEU A 192 -3.39 -3.45 12.03
C LEU A 192 -4.81 -3.71 12.55
N PRO A 193 -4.98 -4.14 13.81
CA PRO A 193 -6.29 -4.29 14.45
C PRO A 193 -7.18 -3.06 14.23
N GLY A 194 -8.47 -3.27 13.99
CA GLY A 194 -9.44 -2.25 13.59
C GLY A 194 -9.61 -2.11 12.07
N THR A 195 -8.89 -2.89 11.26
CA THR A 195 -9.03 -2.87 9.79
C THR A 195 -10.44 -3.28 9.36
N ARG A 196 -11.00 -4.32 9.96
CA ARG A 196 -12.34 -4.81 9.61
C ARG A 196 -13.46 -3.83 9.98
N ASP A 197 -13.28 -3.10 11.06
CA ASP A 197 -14.23 -2.08 11.51
C ASP A 197 -14.16 -0.82 10.64
N ALA A 198 -12.94 -0.39 10.27
CA ALA A 198 -12.72 0.80 9.45
C ALA A 198 -13.00 0.57 7.96
N LEU A 199 -12.83 -0.66 7.47
CA LEU A 199 -13.02 -1.03 6.06
C LEU A 199 -13.99 -2.23 5.94
N ALA A 200 -15.28 -1.95 6.13
CA ALA A 200 -16.32 -2.96 6.03
C ALA A 200 -16.48 -3.48 4.58
N MET A 201 -16.61 -4.81 4.43
CA MET A 201 -16.82 -5.45 3.14
C MET A 201 -18.10 -4.92 2.47
N PRO A 202 -18.05 -4.43 1.20
CA PRO A 202 -19.24 -3.96 0.50
C PRO A 202 -20.32 -5.05 0.38
N PRO A 203 -21.61 -4.72 0.28
CA PRO A 203 -22.67 -5.70 0.04
C PRO A 203 -22.46 -6.47 -1.29
N ALA A 204 -23.09 -7.65 -1.41
CA ALA A 204 -22.86 -8.53 -2.56
C ALA A 204 -23.35 -7.93 -3.89
N ASP A 205 -24.37 -7.09 -3.85
CA ASP A 205 -24.98 -6.35 -4.96
C ASP A 205 -24.41 -4.94 -5.17
N ALA A 206 -23.33 -4.59 -4.46
CA ALA A 206 -22.69 -3.28 -4.56
C ALA A 206 -22.37 -2.91 -6.02
N SER A 207 -22.49 -1.62 -6.35
CA SER A 207 -22.11 -1.10 -7.68
C SER A 207 -20.61 -1.28 -7.93
N ILE A 208 -20.22 -1.28 -9.20
CA ILE A 208 -18.79 -1.35 -9.58
C ILE A 208 -18.00 -0.17 -9.00
N ALA A 209 -18.62 1.01 -8.92
CA ALA A 209 -17.98 2.20 -8.33
C ALA A 209 -17.69 2.00 -6.82
N LEU A 210 -18.65 1.44 -6.07
CA LEU A 210 -18.47 1.15 -4.65
C LEU A 210 -17.42 0.05 -4.42
N LEU A 211 -17.43 -1.00 -5.25
CA LEU A 211 -16.40 -2.05 -5.19
C LEU A 211 -15.01 -1.50 -5.52
N LYS A 212 -14.90 -0.55 -6.48
CA LYS A 212 -13.63 0.09 -6.82
C LYS A 212 -13.14 1.00 -5.69
N SER A 213 -14.03 1.79 -5.11
CA SER A 213 -13.71 2.63 -3.95
C SER A 213 -13.21 1.78 -2.75
N PHE A 214 -13.84 0.64 -2.50
CA PHE A 214 -13.36 -0.31 -1.49
C PHE A 214 -11.97 -0.85 -1.81
N GLU A 215 -11.70 -1.21 -3.07
CA GLU A 215 -10.39 -1.70 -3.52
C GLU A 215 -9.29 -0.65 -3.32
N ASP A 216 -9.57 0.62 -3.65
CA ASP A 216 -8.61 1.73 -3.47
C ASP A 216 -8.32 1.99 -1.98
N GLN A 217 -9.34 1.91 -1.13
CA GLN A 217 -9.16 1.99 0.32
C GLN A 217 -8.37 0.78 0.87
N LEU A 218 -8.63 -0.43 0.36
CA LEU A 218 -7.87 -1.63 0.73
C LEU A 218 -6.39 -1.50 0.36
N ASP A 219 -6.08 -0.97 -0.83
CA ASP A 219 -4.69 -0.71 -1.24
C ASP A 219 -4.03 0.35 -0.34
N ALA A 220 -4.75 1.38 0.09
CA ALA A 220 -4.23 2.36 1.04
C ALA A 220 -3.91 1.73 2.40
N VAL A 221 -4.74 0.79 2.90
CA VAL A 221 -4.43 0.03 4.13
C VAL A 221 -3.20 -0.85 3.94
N ILE A 222 -3.03 -1.47 2.77
CA ILE A 222 -1.80 -2.23 2.44
C ILE A 222 -0.59 -1.29 2.45
N CYS A 223 -0.69 -0.10 1.87
CA CYS A 223 0.38 0.90 1.92
C CYS A 223 0.73 1.29 3.38
N ALA A 224 -0.28 1.49 4.24
CA ALA A 224 -0.07 1.76 5.66
C ALA A 224 0.59 0.58 6.39
N ALA A 225 0.19 -0.66 6.09
CA ALA A 225 0.82 -1.87 6.63
C ALA A 225 2.30 -1.97 6.22
N VAL A 226 2.63 -1.68 4.95
CA VAL A 226 4.03 -1.61 4.49
C VAL A 226 4.79 -0.49 5.20
N ALA A 227 4.16 0.67 5.42
CA ALA A 227 4.77 1.76 6.17
C ALA A 227 5.14 1.34 7.60
N VAL A 228 4.27 0.56 8.26
CA VAL A 228 4.56 -0.04 9.58
C VAL A 228 5.77 -0.97 9.49
N GLU A 229 5.83 -1.86 8.50
CA GLU A 229 6.97 -2.76 8.33
C GLU A 229 8.29 -1.98 8.09
N ILE A 230 8.24 -0.86 7.34
CA ILE A 230 9.39 0.03 7.14
C ILE A 230 9.84 0.67 8.48
N VAL A 231 8.91 1.24 9.23
CA VAL A 231 9.19 1.93 10.51
C VAL A 231 9.72 0.98 11.57
N GLU A 232 9.30 -0.29 11.52
CA GLU A 232 9.76 -1.36 12.41
C GLU A 232 11.01 -2.10 11.89
N GLY A 233 11.61 -1.66 10.75
CA GLY A 233 12.82 -2.25 10.19
C GLY A 233 12.63 -3.64 9.55
N ARG A 234 11.40 -3.97 9.15
CA ARG A 234 11.04 -5.25 8.55
C ARG A 234 10.66 -5.14 7.06
N ALA A 235 11.27 -4.21 6.35
CA ALA A 235 11.08 -4.03 4.92
C ALA A 235 12.42 -3.89 4.19
N THR A 236 12.46 -4.32 2.94
CA THR A 236 13.62 -4.27 2.05
C THR A 236 13.41 -3.26 0.94
N ALA A 237 14.43 -2.45 0.65
CA ALA A 237 14.45 -1.51 -0.46
C ALA A 237 14.90 -2.20 -1.76
N TYR A 238 14.10 -2.11 -2.79
CA TYR A 238 14.43 -2.54 -4.15
C TYR A 238 14.68 -1.33 -5.04
N GLY A 239 15.93 -1.00 -5.30
CA GLY A 239 16.29 0.17 -6.08
C GLY A 239 17.73 0.60 -5.89
N ASP A 240 17.95 1.92 -5.96
CA ASP A 240 19.28 2.55 -5.84
C ASP A 240 19.23 3.82 -4.97
N ALA A 241 20.24 4.68 -5.10
CA ALA A 241 20.34 5.93 -4.35
C ALA A 241 19.42 7.05 -4.86
N THR A 242 18.57 6.80 -5.86
CA THR A 242 17.66 7.80 -6.45
C THR A 242 16.19 7.41 -6.32
N ALA A 243 15.90 6.12 -6.24
CA ALA A 243 14.55 5.57 -6.13
C ALA A 243 14.58 4.16 -5.54
N ALA A 244 13.63 3.82 -4.69
CA ALA A 244 13.45 2.46 -4.22
C ALA A 244 11.97 2.16 -3.94
N VAL A 245 11.53 0.95 -4.30
CA VAL A 245 10.24 0.38 -3.87
C VAL A 245 10.49 -0.42 -2.60
N TRP A 246 9.76 -0.13 -1.55
CA TRP A 246 9.85 -0.81 -0.27
C TRP A 246 8.83 -1.94 -0.20
N ILE A 247 9.30 -3.13 0.15
CA ILE A 247 8.48 -4.35 0.26
C ILE A 247 8.79 -5.01 1.60
N PRO A 248 7.78 -5.52 2.34
CA PRO A 248 8.00 -6.27 3.56
C PRO A 248 9.01 -7.41 3.36
N THR A 249 9.91 -7.60 4.32
CA THR A 249 10.85 -8.72 4.28
C THR A 249 10.08 -10.04 4.46
N PRO A 250 10.39 -11.07 3.66
CA PRO A 250 9.79 -12.39 3.83
C PRO A 250 9.90 -12.86 5.28
N ARG A 251 8.79 -13.24 5.89
CA ARG A 251 8.82 -13.85 7.22
C ARG A 251 9.20 -15.31 7.08
N PRO A 252 10.10 -15.86 7.94
CA PRO A 252 10.34 -17.29 7.96
C PRO A 252 9.01 -17.99 8.27
N CYS A 253 8.73 -19.09 7.54
CA CYS A 253 7.62 -19.96 7.91
C CYS A 253 7.87 -20.41 9.36
N THR A 254 6.99 -20.03 10.28
CA THR A 254 6.93 -20.68 11.58
C THR A 254 6.34 -22.05 11.32
N ASP A 255 7.20 -23.08 11.17
CA ASP A 255 6.77 -24.46 11.16
C ASP A 255 6.02 -24.72 12.48
N ALA A 256 4.70 -24.81 12.39
CA ALA A 256 3.85 -25.29 13.47
C ALA A 256 4.02 -26.81 13.59
N SER A 257 5.21 -27.28 13.89
CA SER A 257 5.51 -28.72 14.07
C SER A 257 6.71 -28.92 14.97
N SER A 258 6.58 -28.53 16.26
CA SER A 258 7.38 -29.15 17.32
C SER A 258 6.48 -29.37 18.55
N VAL A 259 5.38 -30.11 18.35
CA VAL A 259 4.81 -30.87 19.46
C VAL A 259 5.75 -32.06 19.62
N SER A 260 6.74 -31.91 20.49
CA SER A 260 7.54 -33.02 20.98
C SER A 260 6.61 -34.02 21.66
N LEU A 261 6.41 -35.16 21.03
CA LEU A 261 5.97 -36.40 21.69
C LEU A 261 7.08 -36.75 22.70
N GLN A 262 6.93 -36.28 23.91
CA GLN A 262 7.57 -36.93 25.06
C GLN A 262 6.73 -38.14 25.41
N SER A 263 7.15 -39.30 24.90
CA SER A 263 6.75 -40.61 25.38
C SER A 263 7.34 -40.79 26.79
N GLY A 264 6.46 -40.84 27.81
CA GLY A 264 6.70 -41.43 29.09
C GLY A 264 6.13 -42.85 29.09
#